data_85488a1c54c38f2f8a0e59763022e79c
#
_entry.id   85488a1c54c38f2f8a0e59763022e79c
#
_cell.length_a   1.000
_cell.length_b   1.000
_cell.length_c   1.000
_cell.angle_alpha   90.00
_cell.angle_beta   90.00
_cell.angle_gamma   90.00
#
_symmetry.space_group_name_H-M   'P 1'
#
loop_
_entity.id
_entity.type
_entity.pdbx_description
1 polymer ?
#
loop_
_entity_poly.entity_id
_entity_poly.type
_entity_poly.pdbx_seq_one_letter_code
_entity_poly.pdbx_strand_id
1 'polypeptide(L)'
;PVTYDSRDPLGRILAGYSIDLSGAPTLAQILGQLRGEVVHLEASRPLTGAIVSVERVEAPEEAPRTFLTLATSGGLTRVDLAEVTSVRLDDPELQAELDAALAAVARHRAAEATTLRLSFSGDGARRVRVGYVREMPVWKSTYRLVVNDDGTGTLQGWAIFDNPTDLDLEDVRVSFVAGQPAAFVTTLYDPVYAERGRVAPPTAAELTPRADAGVVGAARALAPAAAPQAQAFEAADLAAGVTAMATGERSGATFAYHVDTPVSVGRHQSVMVPIVLTEVAAAKVAHYDERVLAEHPLAAVRLVNDTGLHLAGGTVTVYDANGFAGNALMADVVPGDARVLAYAVDLEVAADVEAASQPERVVAARLVRGLLETEVRQRLTRTVRLTPRTEEERLVLVDVPRASGYEVVSPEPAPLVTPDALRFAVVLNAGADARAPEGVPVQQRCAAGDGSCALEVVLERVTRRSVSLIDLAPDVIAVYLEDLRLDDRTRGALQEVMALQREAAGLRADLAAREARVQEIAADQERIRANMASLDRNSSLYRRYVSVLEAQEGELDALEAEIATLRQRVQEVQRALQDLVGTLGG
;
A
#
# COMPACT_ATOMS: atom_id res chain seq x y z
N PRO A 1 -14.87 -50.18 8.09
CA PRO A 1 -15.42 -48.86 8.34
C PRO A 1 -14.56 -48.13 9.37
N VAL A 2 -14.29 -46.84 9.12
CA VAL A 2 -13.65 -45.96 10.08
C VAL A 2 -14.78 -45.29 10.86
N THR A 3 -14.85 -45.51 12.15
CA THR A 3 -15.80 -44.77 13.02
C THR A 3 -15.06 -43.63 13.69
N TYR A 4 -15.59 -42.46 13.55
CA TYR A 4 -15.11 -41.22 14.12
C TYR A 4 -15.95 -40.91 15.35
N ASP A 5 -15.35 -40.90 16.53
CA ASP A 5 -16.01 -40.47 17.74
C ASP A 5 -15.86 -38.93 17.82
N SER A 6 -16.76 -38.24 17.15
CA SER A 6 -16.82 -36.78 17.23
C SER A 6 -17.54 -36.39 18.50
N ARG A 7 -16.81 -36.00 19.53
CA ARG A 7 -17.41 -35.19 20.62
C ARG A 7 -17.88 -33.88 20.01
N ASP A 8 -19.00 -33.37 20.48
CA ASP A 8 -19.48 -32.06 20.03
C ASP A 8 -18.38 -31.00 20.21
N PRO A 9 -18.07 -30.19 19.18
CA PRO A 9 -17.09 -29.12 19.29
C PRO A 9 -17.42 -28.22 20.48
N LEU A 10 -16.39 -27.75 21.19
CA LEU A 10 -16.57 -26.90 22.37
C LEU A 10 -17.51 -25.70 22.10
N GLY A 11 -17.37 -25.07 20.92
CA GLY A 11 -18.25 -23.99 20.50
C GLY A 11 -19.73 -24.36 20.43
N ARG A 12 -20.05 -25.62 20.04
CA ARG A 12 -21.44 -26.10 20.00
C ARG A 12 -22.00 -26.38 21.40
N ILE A 13 -21.13 -26.89 22.28
CA ILE A 13 -21.50 -27.09 23.70
C ILE A 13 -21.73 -25.74 24.37
N LEU A 14 -20.84 -24.75 24.08
CA LEU A 14 -20.94 -23.41 24.66
C LEU A 14 -22.11 -22.59 24.07
N ALA A 15 -22.50 -22.81 22.82
CA ALA A 15 -23.65 -22.16 22.21
C ALA A 15 -25.01 -22.49 22.88
N GLY A 16 -25.05 -23.51 23.76
CA GLY A 16 -26.22 -23.85 24.57
C GLY A 16 -26.34 -23.05 25.87
N TYR A 17 -25.34 -22.25 26.22
CA TYR A 17 -25.35 -21.41 27.41
C TYR A 17 -25.63 -19.95 27.08
N SER A 18 -26.21 -19.20 28.01
CA SER A 18 -26.53 -17.77 27.83
C SER A 18 -25.27 -16.89 27.81
N ILE A 19 -24.17 -17.40 28.38
CA ILE A 19 -22.86 -16.71 28.40
C ILE A 19 -21.90 -17.38 27.43
N ASP A 20 -21.49 -16.66 26.40
CA ASP A 20 -20.51 -17.15 25.43
C ASP A 20 -19.09 -17.08 25.99
N LEU A 21 -18.51 -18.23 26.31
CA LEU A 21 -17.12 -18.39 26.73
C LEU A 21 -16.19 -18.82 25.58
N SER A 22 -16.67 -18.86 24.33
CA SER A 22 -15.83 -19.14 23.17
C SER A 22 -14.81 -18.03 22.97
N GLY A 23 -13.57 -18.38 22.58
CA GLY A 23 -12.54 -17.37 22.35
C GLY A 23 -11.88 -16.76 23.60
N ALA A 24 -12.02 -17.39 24.78
CA ALA A 24 -11.41 -16.94 26.06
C ALA A 24 -11.70 -15.46 26.38
N PRO A 25 -12.98 -15.07 26.56
CA PRO A 25 -13.37 -13.69 26.79
C PRO A 25 -12.77 -13.12 28.07
N THR A 26 -12.43 -11.85 28.07
CA THR A 26 -12.01 -11.10 29.26
C THR A 26 -13.18 -10.88 30.22
N LEU A 27 -12.91 -10.57 31.49
CA LEU A 27 -13.96 -10.22 32.48
C LEU A 27 -14.87 -9.10 31.93
N ALA A 28 -14.29 -8.10 31.27
CA ALA A 28 -15.05 -7.01 30.67
C ALA A 28 -16.03 -7.49 29.58
N GLN A 29 -15.62 -8.45 28.78
CA GLN A 29 -16.47 -9.04 27.72
C GLN A 29 -17.58 -9.91 28.30
N ILE A 30 -17.28 -10.68 29.38
CA ILE A 30 -18.29 -11.47 30.08
C ILE A 30 -19.34 -10.55 30.71
N LEU A 31 -18.92 -9.52 31.44
CA LEU A 31 -19.83 -8.56 32.05
C LEU A 31 -20.64 -7.75 31.00
N GLY A 32 -20.04 -7.51 29.84
CA GLY A 32 -20.74 -6.87 28.72
C GLY A 32 -21.92 -7.69 28.18
N GLN A 33 -21.84 -9.02 28.22
CA GLN A 33 -22.95 -9.92 27.84
C GLN A 33 -24.09 -9.94 28.86
N LEU A 34 -23.79 -9.61 30.13
CA LEU A 34 -24.69 -9.67 31.28
C LEU A 34 -25.37 -8.31 31.57
N ARG A 35 -25.56 -7.46 30.56
CA ARG A 35 -26.27 -6.17 30.75
C ARG A 35 -27.71 -6.39 31.22
N GLY A 36 -28.08 -5.68 32.30
CA GLY A 36 -29.38 -5.80 32.94
C GLY A 36 -29.39 -6.72 34.13
N GLU A 37 -28.42 -7.65 34.25
CA GLU A 37 -28.31 -8.58 35.37
C GLU A 37 -27.72 -7.91 36.61
N VAL A 38 -28.18 -8.34 37.77
CA VAL A 38 -27.69 -7.85 39.05
C VAL A 38 -26.45 -8.63 39.49
N VAL A 39 -25.42 -7.88 39.84
CA VAL A 39 -24.15 -8.45 40.32
C VAL A 39 -23.77 -7.91 41.70
N HIS A 40 -23.11 -8.77 42.45
CA HIS A 40 -22.43 -8.41 43.70
C HIS A 40 -20.92 -8.29 43.41
N LEU A 41 -20.38 -7.12 43.62
CA LEU A 41 -18.96 -6.83 43.44
C LEU A 41 -18.27 -6.64 44.80
N GLU A 42 -17.08 -7.22 44.94
CA GLU A 42 -16.12 -6.85 45.97
C GLU A 42 -15.03 -5.99 45.33
N ALA A 43 -14.99 -4.73 45.70
CA ALA A 43 -14.00 -3.74 45.31
C ALA A 43 -13.53 -3.02 46.61
N SER A 44 -13.04 -1.78 46.53
CA SER A 44 -12.72 -0.94 47.70
C SER A 44 -13.89 -0.84 48.68
N ARG A 45 -15.11 -1.05 48.25
CA ARG A 45 -16.34 -1.27 49.04
C ARG A 45 -17.26 -2.27 48.31
N PRO A 46 -18.02 -3.08 49.01
CA PRO A 46 -18.99 -3.97 48.39
C PRO A 46 -20.10 -3.16 47.69
N LEU A 47 -20.44 -3.55 46.48
CA LEU A 47 -21.44 -2.91 45.64
C LEU A 47 -22.38 -3.97 45.05
N THR A 48 -23.67 -3.66 45.06
CA THR A 48 -24.69 -4.49 44.38
C THR A 48 -25.50 -3.61 43.45
N GLY A 49 -25.67 -4.05 42.22
CA GLY A 49 -26.44 -3.31 41.23
C GLY A 49 -26.53 -4.02 39.89
N ALA A 50 -27.46 -3.56 39.05
CA ALA A 50 -27.62 -4.08 37.68
C ALA A 50 -26.57 -3.48 36.75
N ILE A 51 -26.01 -4.30 35.89
CA ILE A 51 -25.00 -3.88 34.89
C ILE A 51 -25.67 -2.98 33.85
N VAL A 52 -25.17 -1.75 33.68
CA VAL A 52 -25.64 -0.78 32.67
C VAL A 52 -24.71 -0.78 31.45
N SER A 53 -23.40 -0.62 31.66
CA SER A 53 -22.42 -0.62 30.57
C SER A 53 -21.04 -1.04 31.09
N VAL A 54 -20.21 -1.54 30.14
CA VAL A 54 -18.78 -1.73 30.33
C VAL A 54 -18.08 -0.86 29.28
N GLU A 55 -17.25 0.07 29.73
CA GLU A 55 -16.61 1.06 28.87
C GLU A 55 -15.10 1.02 29.04
N ARG A 56 -14.39 0.95 27.92
CA ARG A 56 -12.94 1.12 27.89
C ARG A 56 -12.62 2.58 27.56
N VAL A 57 -11.87 3.23 28.42
CA VAL A 57 -11.45 4.62 28.26
C VAL A 57 -9.96 4.63 27.94
N GLU A 58 -9.62 5.21 26.82
CA GLU A 58 -8.24 5.43 26.40
C GLU A 58 -7.84 6.85 26.80
N ALA A 59 -6.74 6.99 27.53
CA ALA A 59 -6.16 8.29 27.88
C ALA A 59 -4.80 8.42 27.15
N PRO A 60 -4.45 9.61 26.61
CA PRO A 60 -3.27 9.78 25.76
C PRO A 60 -1.92 9.48 26.42
N GLU A 61 -1.83 9.45 27.75
CA GLU A 61 -0.57 9.25 28.49
C GLU A 61 -0.67 8.15 29.58
N GLU A 62 -1.83 7.49 29.75
CA GLU A 62 -2.03 6.44 30.74
C GLU A 62 -2.46 5.13 30.08
N ALA A 63 -2.22 4.00 30.78
CA ALA A 63 -2.73 2.71 30.34
C ALA A 63 -4.27 2.73 30.25
N PRO A 64 -4.88 2.12 29.22
CA PRO A 64 -6.33 2.11 29.05
C PRO A 64 -7.02 1.47 30.24
N ARG A 65 -8.03 2.14 30.78
CA ARG A 65 -8.82 1.65 31.94
C ARG A 65 -10.19 1.19 31.47
N THR A 66 -10.69 0.14 32.10
CA THR A 66 -12.02 -0.39 31.81
C THR A 66 -12.93 -0.15 33.02
N PHE A 67 -14.05 0.50 32.77
CA PHE A 67 -15.03 0.85 33.81
C PHE A 67 -16.33 0.07 33.64
N LEU A 68 -16.87 -0.37 34.73
CA LEU A 68 -18.19 -0.97 34.86
C LEU A 68 -19.16 0.06 35.47
N THR A 69 -20.28 0.32 34.83
CA THR A 69 -21.35 1.17 35.36
C THR A 69 -22.49 0.30 35.87
N LEU A 70 -22.83 0.46 37.14
CA LEU A 70 -23.93 -0.24 37.82
C LEU A 70 -25.06 0.71 38.17
N ALA A 71 -26.31 0.26 38.02
CA ALA A 71 -27.48 0.88 38.59
C ALA A 71 -27.69 0.30 40.02
N THR A 72 -27.35 1.09 41.02
CA THR A 72 -27.47 0.74 42.45
C THR A 72 -28.67 1.47 43.08
N SER A 73 -29.03 1.13 44.31
CA SER A 73 -30.08 1.84 45.08
C SER A 73 -29.76 3.33 45.30
N GLY A 74 -28.49 3.73 45.20
CA GLY A 74 -28.03 5.11 45.30
C GLY A 74 -27.86 5.84 43.96
N GLY A 75 -28.26 5.23 42.83
CA GLY A 75 -28.11 5.77 41.48
C GLY A 75 -27.03 5.03 40.68
N LEU A 76 -26.57 5.66 39.58
CA LEU A 76 -25.53 5.09 38.73
C LEU A 76 -24.15 5.20 39.39
N THR A 77 -23.48 4.08 39.58
CA THR A 77 -22.15 4.00 40.20
C THR A 77 -21.18 3.44 39.16
N ARG A 78 -20.08 4.14 38.96
CA ARG A 78 -18.99 3.72 38.06
C ARG A 78 -17.83 3.15 38.88
N VAL A 79 -17.33 1.97 38.49
CA VAL A 79 -16.26 1.24 39.17
C VAL A 79 -15.19 0.89 38.16
N ASP A 80 -13.91 1.08 38.52
CA ASP A 80 -12.78 0.58 37.71
C ASP A 80 -12.69 -0.95 37.88
N LEU A 81 -12.71 -1.68 36.77
CA LEU A 81 -12.58 -3.15 36.79
C LEU A 81 -11.24 -3.63 37.39
N ALA A 82 -10.21 -2.79 37.38
CA ALA A 82 -8.94 -3.10 38.03
C ALA A 82 -9.03 -3.16 39.55
N GLU A 83 -10.04 -2.51 40.15
CA GLU A 83 -10.27 -2.52 41.62
C GLU A 83 -11.21 -3.64 42.05
N VAL A 84 -11.83 -4.36 41.09
CA VAL A 84 -12.78 -5.43 41.40
C VAL A 84 -12.01 -6.72 41.68
N THR A 85 -12.19 -7.25 42.89
CA THR A 85 -11.54 -8.49 43.32
C THR A 85 -12.43 -9.72 43.19
N SER A 86 -13.77 -9.54 43.24
CA SER A 86 -14.74 -10.64 43.12
C SER A 86 -16.01 -10.14 42.43
N VAL A 87 -16.59 -11.00 41.61
CA VAL A 87 -17.90 -10.80 40.96
C VAL A 87 -18.74 -12.03 41.16
N ARG A 88 -19.96 -11.86 41.67
CA ARG A 88 -20.95 -12.92 41.81
C ARG A 88 -22.28 -12.46 41.20
N LEU A 89 -22.91 -13.33 40.44
CA LEU A 89 -24.22 -13.07 39.90
C LEU A 89 -25.29 -13.24 41.01
N ASP A 90 -26.29 -12.37 41.01
CA ASP A 90 -27.41 -12.46 41.96
C ASP A 90 -28.39 -13.59 41.58
N ASP A 91 -28.56 -13.82 40.26
CA ASP A 91 -29.36 -14.92 39.75
C ASP A 91 -28.63 -16.27 39.90
N PRO A 92 -29.19 -17.19 40.75
CA PRO A 92 -28.56 -18.50 40.96
C PRO A 92 -28.57 -19.41 39.72
N GLU A 93 -29.55 -19.27 38.82
CA GLU A 93 -29.64 -20.07 37.60
C GLU A 93 -28.53 -19.66 36.63
N LEU A 94 -28.34 -18.35 36.43
CA LEU A 94 -27.30 -17.80 35.58
C LEU A 94 -25.88 -18.07 36.14
N GLN A 95 -25.72 -18.04 37.48
CA GLN A 95 -24.46 -18.45 38.12
C GLN A 95 -24.17 -19.93 37.90
N ALA A 96 -25.17 -20.81 38.02
CA ALA A 96 -25.02 -22.23 37.73
C ALA A 96 -24.70 -22.51 36.24
N GLU A 97 -25.27 -21.74 35.32
CA GLU A 97 -24.92 -21.80 33.91
C GLU A 97 -23.45 -21.43 33.63
N LEU A 98 -22.96 -20.34 34.23
CA LEU A 98 -21.56 -19.93 34.14
C LEU A 98 -20.63 -21.04 34.67
N ASP A 99 -20.95 -21.62 35.83
CA ASP A 99 -20.17 -22.69 36.43
C ASP A 99 -20.18 -23.96 35.54
N ALA A 100 -21.33 -24.28 34.94
CA ALA A 100 -21.47 -25.41 34.00
C ALA A 100 -20.69 -25.18 32.70
N ALA A 101 -20.71 -23.96 32.16
CA ALA A 101 -19.95 -23.58 30.96
C ALA A 101 -18.44 -23.65 31.25
N LEU A 102 -17.97 -23.14 32.40
CA LEU A 102 -16.56 -23.26 32.82
C LEU A 102 -16.15 -24.72 33.02
N ALA A 103 -17.01 -25.55 33.61
CA ALA A 103 -16.76 -26.97 33.75
C ALA A 103 -16.72 -27.69 32.37
N ALA A 104 -17.49 -27.24 31.39
CA ALA A 104 -17.42 -27.74 30.02
C ALA A 104 -16.09 -27.37 29.33
N VAL A 105 -15.62 -26.14 29.51
CA VAL A 105 -14.29 -25.69 29.03
C VAL A 105 -13.18 -26.51 29.66
N ALA A 106 -13.22 -26.70 31.01
CA ALA A 106 -12.22 -27.49 31.72
C ALA A 106 -12.19 -28.97 31.28
N ARG A 107 -13.36 -29.56 31.07
CA ARG A 107 -13.48 -30.96 30.56
C ARG A 107 -12.98 -31.07 29.14
N HIS A 108 -13.20 -30.06 28.31
CA HIS A 108 -12.73 -30.07 26.92
C HIS A 108 -11.22 -29.93 26.83
N ARG A 109 -10.59 -29.08 27.65
CA ARG A 109 -9.12 -28.99 27.77
C ARG A 109 -8.48 -30.31 28.18
N ALA A 110 -9.11 -31.05 29.11
CA ALA A 110 -8.62 -32.38 29.50
C ALA A 110 -8.81 -33.45 28.42
N ALA A 111 -9.55 -33.14 27.33
CA ALA A 111 -9.95 -34.07 26.29
C ALA A 111 -9.40 -33.71 24.89
N GLU A 112 -8.28 -32.99 24.80
CA GLU A 112 -7.63 -32.63 23.53
C GLU A 112 -7.15 -33.82 22.69
N ALA A 113 -7.23 -35.05 23.21
CA ALA A 113 -6.93 -36.27 22.47
C ALA A 113 -8.18 -36.75 21.73
N THR A 114 -8.19 -36.61 20.39
CA THR A 114 -9.20 -37.24 19.52
C THR A 114 -8.88 -38.73 19.36
N THR A 115 -9.75 -39.61 19.86
CA THR A 115 -9.56 -41.04 19.75
C THR A 115 -10.16 -41.56 18.43
N LEU A 116 -9.32 -42.11 17.57
CA LEU A 116 -9.73 -42.76 16.34
C LEU A 116 -9.73 -44.28 16.56
N ARG A 117 -10.87 -44.94 16.33
CA ARG A 117 -10.97 -46.40 16.35
C ARG A 117 -10.98 -46.91 14.91
N LEU A 118 -9.91 -47.60 14.54
CA LEU A 118 -9.76 -48.20 13.22
C LEU A 118 -10.01 -49.71 13.34
N SER A 119 -11.04 -50.19 12.65
CA SER A 119 -11.37 -51.63 12.63
C SER A 119 -11.02 -52.21 11.26
N PHE A 120 -10.16 -53.22 11.25
CA PHE A 120 -9.73 -53.89 10.04
C PHE A 120 -10.29 -55.33 10.04
N SER A 121 -11.02 -55.68 8.99
CA SER A 121 -11.52 -57.05 8.79
C SER A 121 -10.65 -57.79 7.80
N GLY A 122 -10.42 -59.10 8.03
CA GLY A 122 -9.65 -60.02 7.18
C GLY A 122 -8.79 -60.97 8.01
N ASP A 123 -8.38 -62.08 7.40
CA ASP A 123 -7.65 -63.15 8.06
C ASP A 123 -6.13 -62.89 8.08
N GLY A 124 -5.46 -63.24 9.19
CA GLY A 124 -4.01 -63.20 9.36
C GLY A 124 -3.44 -61.86 9.86
N ALA A 125 -2.16 -61.88 10.26
CA ALA A 125 -1.41 -60.70 10.68
C ALA A 125 -1.02 -59.85 9.49
N ARG A 126 -1.23 -58.54 9.57
CA ARG A 126 -0.89 -57.59 8.52
C ARG A 126 -0.26 -56.29 9.08
N ARG A 127 0.59 -55.67 8.29
CA ARG A 127 1.13 -54.36 8.59
C ARG A 127 0.14 -53.28 8.12
N VAL A 128 -0.23 -52.39 9.00
CA VAL A 128 -1.10 -51.23 8.70
C VAL A 128 -0.26 -49.95 8.85
N ARG A 129 -0.39 -49.06 7.86
CA ARG A 129 0.15 -47.69 7.94
C ARG A 129 -1.01 -46.73 8.03
N VAL A 130 -0.95 -45.83 9.02
CA VAL A 130 -1.95 -44.77 9.21
C VAL A 130 -1.30 -43.46 8.89
N GLY A 131 -1.91 -42.67 7.99
CA GLY A 131 -1.53 -41.30 7.70
C GLY A 131 -2.56 -40.37 8.29
N TYR A 132 -2.11 -39.27 8.91
CA TYR A 132 -2.97 -38.22 9.43
C TYR A 132 -2.31 -36.86 9.23
N VAL A 133 -3.12 -35.80 9.22
CA VAL A 133 -2.67 -34.41 9.14
C VAL A 133 -2.86 -33.77 10.52
N ARG A 134 -1.84 -33.08 10.97
CA ARG A 134 -1.85 -32.35 12.24
C ARG A 134 -1.27 -30.95 12.01
N GLU A 135 -1.80 -29.97 12.72
CA GLU A 135 -1.22 -28.63 12.76
C GLU A 135 0.15 -28.69 13.44
N MET A 136 1.14 -28.11 12.77
CA MET A 136 2.51 -27.97 13.25
C MET A 136 2.97 -26.53 12.98
N PRO A 137 3.84 -25.94 13.79
CA PRO A 137 4.44 -24.66 13.51
C PRO A 137 5.17 -24.69 12.18
N VAL A 138 5.18 -23.54 11.50
CA VAL A 138 5.97 -23.34 10.28
C VAL A 138 7.45 -23.38 10.67
N TRP A 139 8.24 -24.13 9.92
CA TRP A 139 9.69 -24.12 10.09
C TRP A 139 10.27 -22.77 9.66
N LYS A 140 11.40 -22.38 10.24
CA LYS A 140 12.10 -21.12 9.98
C LYS A 140 13.44 -21.42 9.36
N SER A 141 13.91 -20.55 8.48
CA SER A 141 15.25 -20.60 7.92
C SER A 141 16.13 -19.53 8.49
N THR A 142 17.39 -19.86 8.70
CA THR A 142 18.44 -18.91 9.04
C THR A 142 19.71 -19.26 8.26
N TYR A 143 20.46 -18.23 7.90
CA TYR A 143 21.63 -18.39 7.07
C TYR A 143 22.83 -17.66 7.67
N ARG A 144 24.00 -18.16 7.35
CA ARG A 144 25.28 -17.50 7.52
C ARG A 144 25.93 -17.35 6.15
N LEU A 145 26.36 -16.16 5.82
CA LEU A 145 27.07 -15.85 4.59
C LEU A 145 28.43 -15.27 4.93
N VAL A 146 29.48 -15.95 4.54
CA VAL A 146 30.86 -15.45 4.63
C VAL A 146 31.23 -14.94 3.25
N VAL A 147 31.51 -13.64 3.12
CA VAL A 147 31.78 -12.97 1.84
C VAL A 147 33.27 -12.77 1.66
N ASN A 148 33.77 -13.20 0.51
CA ASN A 148 35.16 -13.00 0.10
C ASN A 148 35.30 -11.73 -0.76
N ASP A 149 36.53 -11.22 -0.90
CA ASP A 149 36.81 -10.03 -1.71
C ASP A 149 36.85 -10.32 -3.22
N ASP A 150 36.89 -11.59 -3.62
CA ASP A 150 36.86 -12.03 -5.02
C ASP A 150 35.48 -12.10 -5.65
N GLY A 151 34.41 -11.75 -4.91
CA GLY A 151 33.04 -11.80 -5.37
C GLY A 151 32.34 -13.14 -5.15
N THR A 152 33.00 -14.06 -4.41
CA THR A 152 32.40 -15.34 -3.96
C THR A 152 32.05 -15.27 -2.48
N GLY A 153 31.30 -16.27 -2.00
CA GLY A 153 31.03 -16.43 -0.58
C GLY A 153 30.57 -17.83 -0.25
N THR A 154 30.70 -18.20 1.02
CA THR A 154 30.23 -19.47 1.55
C THR A 154 28.86 -19.24 2.21
N LEU A 155 27.83 -19.87 1.67
CA LEU A 155 26.47 -19.85 2.24
C LEU A 155 26.22 -21.11 3.05
N GLN A 156 25.91 -20.94 4.31
CA GLN A 156 25.42 -21.97 5.22
C GLN A 156 23.97 -21.67 5.56
N GLY A 157 23.08 -22.66 5.49
CA GLY A 157 21.66 -22.50 5.79
C GLY A 157 21.13 -23.61 6.70
N TRP A 158 20.29 -23.23 7.62
CA TRP A 158 19.61 -24.17 8.54
C TRP A 158 18.11 -23.98 8.50
N ALA A 159 17.39 -25.10 8.63
CA ALA A 159 16.00 -25.13 8.96
C ALA A 159 15.83 -25.32 10.48
N ILE A 160 15.07 -24.45 11.10
CA ILE A 160 14.70 -24.52 12.51
C ILE A 160 13.31 -25.11 12.59
N PHE A 161 13.19 -26.24 13.27
CA PHE A 161 11.94 -26.95 13.46
C PHE A 161 11.62 -27.03 14.96
N ASP A 162 10.43 -26.53 15.32
CA ASP A 162 9.94 -26.52 16.69
C ASP A 162 8.94 -27.69 16.87
N ASN A 163 9.11 -28.51 17.91
CA ASN A 163 8.14 -29.53 18.30
C ASN A 163 7.26 -29.01 19.47
N PRO A 164 6.07 -28.43 19.21
CA PRO A 164 5.19 -27.93 20.26
C PRO A 164 4.33 -29.03 20.88
N THR A 165 4.53 -30.26 20.46
CA THR A 165 3.68 -31.38 20.88
C THR A 165 4.16 -31.98 22.20
N ASP A 166 3.27 -32.68 22.93
CA ASP A 166 3.59 -33.43 24.14
C ASP A 166 4.25 -34.79 23.84
N LEU A 167 4.62 -35.04 22.58
CA LEU A 167 5.25 -36.30 22.14
C LEU A 167 6.72 -36.05 21.81
N ASP A 168 7.58 -36.96 22.24
CA ASP A 168 8.94 -37.03 21.75
C ASP A 168 8.91 -37.60 20.32
N LEU A 169 9.55 -36.93 19.39
CA LEU A 169 9.72 -37.38 18.02
C LEU A 169 11.08 -38.10 17.94
N GLU A 170 11.05 -39.43 17.85
CA GLU A 170 12.26 -40.25 17.79
C GLU A 170 12.44 -40.84 16.38
N ASP A 171 13.65 -40.70 15.84
CA ASP A 171 14.04 -41.26 14.53
C ASP A 171 13.09 -40.92 13.39
N VAL A 172 12.55 -39.67 13.39
CA VAL A 172 11.62 -39.22 12.37
C VAL A 172 12.33 -38.78 11.08
N ARG A 173 11.78 -39.13 9.93
CA ARG A 173 12.20 -38.54 8.65
C ARG A 173 11.45 -37.24 8.44
N VAL A 174 12.20 -36.14 8.31
CA VAL A 174 11.67 -34.80 8.16
C VAL A 174 11.84 -34.32 6.72
N SER A 175 10.80 -33.66 6.21
CA SER A 175 10.89 -32.92 4.94
C SER A 175 10.34 -31.52 5.18
N PHE A 176 11.16 -30.50 4.89
CA PHE A 176 10.76 -29.09 4.99
C PHE A 176 10.28 -28.62 3.63
N VAL A 177 9.05 -28.14 3.56
CA VAL A 177 8.46 -27.67 2.30
C VAL A 177 8.44 -26.16 2.29
N ALA A 178 9.11 -25.55 1.32
CA ALA A 178 9.08 -24.12 1.02
C ALA A 178 8.06 -23.84 -0.09
N GLY A 179 7.39 -22.71 0.02
CA GLY A 179 6.31 -22.28 -0.88
C GLY A 179 5.05 -21.97 -0.08
N GLN A 180 4.04 -21.44 -0.75
CA GLN A 180 2.74 -21.13 -0.15
C GLN A 180 1.66 -22.06 -0.72
N PRO A 181 1.56 -23.31 -0.23
CA PRO A 181 0.46 -24.16 -0.62
C PRO A 181 -0.85 -23.53 -0.15
N ALA A 182 -1.83 -23.41 -1.04
CA ALA A 182 -3.16 -22.96 -0.66
C ALA A 182 -3.81 -24.07 0.18
N ALA A 183 -4.03 -23.82 1.46
CA ALA A 183 -4.81 -24.67 2.34
C ALA A 183 -6.19 -24.04 2.56
N PHE A 184 -7.24 -24.80 2.27
CA PHE A 184 -8.60 -24.39 2.58
C PHE A 184 -9.00 -24.99 3.93
N VAL A 185 -9.30 -24.15 4.90
CA VAL A 185 -9.91 -24.58 6.16
C VAL A 185 -11.43 -24.49 5.97
N THR A 186 -12.10 -25.65 6.00
CA THR A 186 -13.56 -25.68 5.96
C THR A 186 -14.04 -26.17 7.32
N THR A 187 -14.79 -25.32 8.02
CA THR A 187 -15.51 -25.71 9.21
C THR A 187 -16.72 -26.56 8.77
N LEU A 188 -16.59 -27.89 8.93
CA LEU A 188 -17.63 -28.83 8.49
C LEU A 188 -18.90 -28.80 9.37
N TYR A 189 -18.81 -28.19 10.54
CA TYR A 189 -19.86 -28.27 11.58
C TYR A 189 -20.57 -26.93 11.81
N ASP A 190 -19.95 -25.81 11.45
CA ASP A 190 -20.58 -24.49 11.59
C ASP A 190 -21.53 -24.23 10.41
N PRO A 191 -22.81 -23.91 10.67
CA PRO A 191 -23.73 -23.58 9.62
C PRO A 191 -23.29 -22.28 8.94
N VAL A 192 -23.11 -22.33 7.62
CA VAL A 192 -22.80 -21.13 6.82
C VAL A 192 -24.09 -20.37 6.56
N TYR A 193 -24.25 -19.21 7.18
CA TYR A 193 -25.34 -18.27 6.90
C TYR A 193 -24.90 -17.30 5.81
N ALA A 194 -25.64 -17.24 4.70
CA ALA A 194 -25.44 -16.21 3.70
C ALA A 194 -25.98 -14.88 4.24
N GLU A 195 -25.07 -13.95 4.56
CA GLU A 195 -25.46 -12.58 4.90
C GLU A 195 -26.01 -11.89 3.64
N ARG A 196 -27.28 -11.48 3.69
CA ARG A 196 -27.84 -10.60 2.66
C ARG A 196 -27.20 -9.23 2.83
N GLY A 197 -26.53 -8.76 1.76
CA GLY A 197 -25.94 -7.44 1.73
C GLY A 197 -26.96 -6.37 2.13
N ARG A 198 -26.71 -5.67 3.21
CA ARG A 198 -27.49 -4.48 3.59
C ARG A 198 -27.08 -3.35 2.66
N VAL A 199 -28.01 -2.93 1.82
CA VAL A 199 -27.87 -1.70 1.04
C VAL A 199 -28.08 -0.55 2.03
N ALA A 200 -27.00 0.13 2.41
CA ALA A 200 -27.12 1.38 3.15
C ALA A 200 -27.69 2.46 2.22
N PRO A 201 -28.69 3.24 2.65
CA PRO A 201 -29.12 4.40 1.88
C PRO A 201 -27.96 5.38 1.73
N PRO A 202 -27.84 6.13 0.60
CA PRO A 202 -26.76 7.09 0.41
C PRO A 202 -26.91 8.22 1.43
N THR A 203 -26.14 8.17 2.49
CA THR A 203 -25.90 9.32 3.38
C THR A 203 -24.86 10.20 2.75
N ALA A 204 -25.08 11.52 2.80
CA ALA A 204 -24.19 12.54 2.28
C ALA A 204 -22.76 12.30 2.80
N ALA A 205 -21.78 12.46 1.88
CA ALA A 205 -20.36 12.28 2.19
C ALA A 205 -19.94 13.14 3.39
N GLU A 206 -19.62 12.53 4.49
CA GLU A 206 -18.91 13.17 5.59
C GLU A 206 -17.48 13.44 5.12
N LEU A 207 -17.16 14.72 4.98
CA LEU A 207 -15.78 15.20 4.86
C LEU A 207 -15.09 15.01 6.21
N THR A 208 -14.43 13.87 6.38
CA THR A 208 -13.50 13.68 7.51
C THR A 208 -12.19 14.37 7.17
N PRO A 209 -11.76 15.42 7.92
CA PRO A 209 -10.43 16.00 7.76
C PRO A 209 -9.39 14.92 8.09
N ARG A 210 -8.44 14.68 7.17
CA ARG A 210 -7.26 13.88 7.47
C ARG A 210 -6.45 14.62 8.51
N ALA A 211 -6.27 14.02 9.69
CA ALA A 211 -5.33 14.48 10.69
C ALA A 211 -3.92 14.38 10.10
N ASP A 212 -3.20 15.50 10.14
CA ASP A 212 -1.79 15.59 9.81
C ASP A 212 -1.01 14.68 10.78
N ALA A 213 -0.28 13.68 10.24
CA ALA A 213 0.61 12.85 11.02
C ALA A 213 1.85 13.67 11.36
N GLY A 214 1.82 14.32 12.52
CA GLY A 214 2.92 15.09 13.05
C GLY A 214 4.24 14.31 13.01
N VAL A 215 5.32 15.06 12.83
CA VAL A 215 6.72 14.63 12.82
C VAL A 215 6.99 13.64 13.95
N VAL A 216 7.32 12.39 13.62
CA VAL A 216 7.74 11.37 14.58
C VAL A 216 9.10 11.79 15.12
N GLY A 217 9.12 12.20 16.39
CA GLY A 217 10.33 12.56 17.11
C GLY A 217 11.34 11.42 17.13
N ALA A 218 12.61 11.78 16.95
CA ALA A 218 13.77 10.92 16.93
C ALA A 218 13.73 9.87 18.06
N ALA A 219 13.70 8.60 17.70
CA ALA A 219 13.91 7.50 18.61
C ALA A 219 15.31 7.64 19.24
N ARG A 220 15.33 7.74 20.56
CA ARG A 220 16.53 7.81 21.38
C ARG A 220 17.32 6.53 21.16
N ALA A 221 18.46 6.63 20.50
CA ALA A 221 19.37 5.52 20.32
C ALA A 221 19.80 4.97 21.70
N LEU A 222 19.46 3.71 21.95
CA LEU A 222 20.08 2.95 23.04
C LEU A 222 21.54 2.76 22.69
N ALA A 223 22.44 3.20 23.56
CA ALA A 223 23.86 3.00 23.40
C ALA A 223 24.17 1.51 23.25
N PRO A 224 25.01 1.11 22.29
CA PRO A 224 25.37 -0.29 22.14
C PRO A 224 26.20 -0.73 23.35
N ALA A 225 25.78 -1.86 23.95
CA ALA A 225 26.62 -2.57 24.91
C ALA A 225 27.94 -2.93 24.21
N ALA A 226 29.05 -2.72 24.91
CA ALA A 226 30.38 -3.01 24.40
C ALA A 226 30.43 -4.44 23.82
N ALA A 227 30.71 -4.54 22.55
CA ALA A 227 30.94 -5.81 21.88
C ALA A 227 32.17 -6.51 22.48
N PRO A 228 32.13 -7.83 22.71
CA PRO A 228 33.33 -8.58 23.01
C PRO A 228 34.27 -8.47 21.82
N GLN A 229 35.54 -8.29 22.11
CA GLN A 229 36.62 -8.21 21.09
C GLN A 229 36.50 -9.42 20.16
N ALA A 230 36.23 -9.18 18.89
CA ALA A 230 36.18 -10.20 17.86
C ALA A 230 37.61 -10.75 17.67
N GLN A 231 37.79 -12.03 17.97
CA GLN A 231 38.96 -12.77 17.47
C GLN A 231 38.71 -12.97 15.97
N ALA A 232 39.75 -12.70 15.17
CA ALA A 232 39.71 -12.97 13.73
C ALA A 232 39.45 -14.47 13.51
N PHE A 233 38.30 -14.80 12.94
CA PHE A 233 37.95 -16.17 12.55
C PHE A 233 38.33 -16.35 11.09
N GLU A 234 39.18 -17.34 10.78
CA GLU A 234 39.40 -17.73 9.39
C GLU A 234 38.12 -18.40 8.83
N ALA A 235 37.76 -18.06 7.60
CA ALA A 235 36.56 -18.61 6.93
C ALA A 235 36.58 -20.15 6.87
N ALA A 236 37.76 -20.76 6.84
CA ALA A 236 37.99 -22.20 6.89
C ALA A 236 37.53 -22.84 8.23
N ASP A 237 37.67 -22.12 9.35
CA ASP A 237 37.26 -22.62 10.67
C ASP A 237 35.72 -22.64 10.83
N LEU A 238 35.02 -21.76 10.11
CA LEU A 238 33.55 -21.68 10.13
C LEU A 238 32.89 -22.78 9.29
N ALA A 239 33.57 -23.29 8.27
CA ALA A 239 33.11 -24.38 7.41
C ALA A 239 33.44 -25.78 7.99
N ALA A 240 34.44 -25.87 8.87
CA ALA A 240 34.86 -27.14 9.46
C ALA A 240 33.85 -27.62 10.51
N GLY A 241 32.94 -28.49 10.13
CA GLY A 241 32.02 -29.17 11.06
C GLY A 241 30.55 -29.14 10.69
N VAL A 242 30.16 -28.47 9.60
CA VAL A 242 28.80 -28.50 9.08
C VAL A 242 28.78 -29.22 7.74
N THR A 243 27.96 -30.27 7.63
CA THR A 243 27.71 -30.96 6.36
C THR A 243 26.22 -30.80 6.07
N ALA A 244 25.84 -30.43 4.84
CA ALA A 244 24.44 -30.40 4.46
C ALA A 244 23.82 -31.80 4.59
N MET A 245 22.71 -31.90 5.33
CA MET A 245 22.02 -33.15 5.65
C MET A 245 20.72 -33.31 4.88
N ALA A 246 20.48 -32.45 3.88
CA ALA A 246 19.23 -32.48 3.12
C ALA A 246 19.49 -32.41 1.62
N THR A 247 18.65 -33.16 0.87
CA THR A 247 18.54 -33.08 -0.58
C THR A 247 17.29 -32.30 -0.95
N GLY A 248 17.38 -31.46 -1.98
CA GLY A 248 16.27 -30.63 -2.43
C GLY A 248 15.56 -31.20 -3.64
N GLU A 249 14.24 -31.22 -3.63
CA GLU A 249 13.41 -31.68 -4.75
C GLU A 249 12.31 -30.66 -5.06
N ARG A 250 12.12 -30.36 -6.35
CA ARG A 250 11.02 -29.50 -6.82
C ARG A 250 9.80 -30.35 -7.10
N SER A 251 8.67 -30.03 -6.46
CA SER A 251 7.38 -30.67 -6.70
C SER A 251 6.35 -29.60 -7.11
N GLY A 252 6.19 -29.38 -8.40
CA GLY A 252 5.29 -28.35 -8.92
C GLY A 252 5.69 -26.93 -8.50
N ALA A 253 4.80 -26.24 -7.77
CA ALA A 253 5.02 -24.88 -7.26
C ALA A 253 5.73 -24.83 -5.89
N THR A 254 6.01 -25.99 -5.27
CA THR A 254 6.67 -26.11 -3.98
C THR A 254 8.05 -26.73 -4.13
N PHE A 255 8.92 -26.44 -3.18
CA PHE A 255 10.26 -27.03 -3.07
C PHE A 255 10.38 -27.73 -1.72
N ALA A 256 10.87 -28.97 -1.71
CA ALA A 256 11.04 -29.74 -0.49
C ALA A 256 12.52 -30.03 -0.22
N TYR A 257 12.94 -29.82 1.02
CA TYR A 257 14.22 -30.29 1.54
C TYR A 257 13.98 -31.59 2.29
N HIS A 258 14.49 -32.69 1.76
CA HIS A 258 14.42 -34.00 2.40
C HIS A 258 15.65 -34.21 3.27
N VAL A 259 15.46 -34.40 4.56
CA VAL A 259 16.56 -34.65 5.49
C VAL A 259 16.95 -36.13 5.38
N ASP A 260 18.19 -36.38 5.01
CA ASP A 260 18.68 -37.75 4.69
C ASP A 260 18.85 -38.62 5.95
N THR A 261 19.15 -38.01 7.09
CA THR A 261 19.29 -38.68 8.38
C THR A 261 18.07 -38.47 9.25
N PRO A 262 17.58 -39.54 9.94
CA PRO A 262 16.50 -39.39 10.92
C PRO A 262 16.85 -38.35 12.00
N VAL A 263 15.87 -37.58 12.40
CA VAL A 263 16.00 -36.52 13.41
C VAL A 263 15.17 -36.87 14.65
N SER A 264 15.73 -36.68 15.82
CA SER A 264 15.00 -36.84 17.09
C SER A 264 14.88 -35.49 17.76
N VAL A 265 13.64 -35.14 18.18
CA VAL A 265 13.30 -33.86 18.83
C VAL A 265 12.38 -34.15 20.00
N GLY A 266 12.82 -33.80 21.20
CA GLY A 266 11.99 -33.91 22.39
C GLY A 266 10.77 -33.00 22.35
N ARG A 267 9.75 -33.31 23.14
CA ARG A 267 8.58 -32.45 23.33
C ARG A 267 9.02 -31.06 23.79
N HIS A 268 8.38 -30.04 23.24
CA HIS A 268 8.66 -28.63 23.50
C HIS A 268 10.11 -28.21 23.26
N GLN A 269 10.81 -28.92 22.37
CA GLN A 269 12.18 -28.60 21.96
C GLN A 269 12.25 -28.22 20.48
N SER A 270 13.31 -27.50 20.14
CA SER A 270 13.64 -27.10 18.76
C SER A 270 14.92 -27.78 18.31
N VAL A 271 15.00 -28.05 17.02
CA VAL A 271 16.22 -28.56 16.37
C VAL A 271 16.59 -27.69 15.19
N MET A 272 17.89 -27.52 14.97
CA MET A 272 18.45 -26.88 13.79
C MET A 272 19.04 -27.94 12.88
N VAL A 273 18.53 -28.03 11.65
CA VAL A 273 18.97 -28.99 10.64
C VAL A 273 19.70 -28.23 9.53
N PRO A 274 20.99 -28.53 9.24
CA PRO A 274 21.70 -27.90 8.16
C PRO A 274 21.14 -28.38 6.79
N ILE A 275 20.67 -27.41 5.99
CA ILE A 275 20.03 -27.70 4.69
C ILE A 275 20.86 -27.23 3.50
N VAL A 276 21.76 -26.26 3.68
CA VAL A 276 22.60 -25.70 2.63
C VAL A 276 24.03 -25.50 3.17
N LEU A 277 25.01 -25.95 2.41
CA LEU A 277 26.41 -25.58 2.58
C LEU A 277 27.07 -25.60 1.19
N THR A 278 27.31 -24.41 0.65
CA THR A 278 27.87 -24.30 -0.70
C THR A 278 28.53 -22.96 -0.90
N GLU A 279 29.39 -22.88 -1.88
CA GLU A 279 29.94 -21.63 -2.40
C GLU A 279 28.90 -20.99 -3.33
N VAL A 280 28.79 -19.67 -3.27
CA VAL A 280 27.83 -18.87 -4.05
C VAL A 280 28.47 -17.60 -4.57
N ALA A 281 27.97 -17.05 -5.66
CA ALA A 281 28.37 -15.71 -6.11
C ALA A 281 27.79 -14.66 -5.15
N ALA A 282 28.69 -13.93 -4.48
CA ALA A 282 28.36 -12.98 -3.41
C ALA A 282 29.25 -11.75 -3.48
N ALA A 283 28.82 -10.72 -4.21
CA ALA A 283 29.60 -9.52 -4.41
C ALA A 283 29.22 -8.42 -3.39
N LYS A 284 30.23 -7.81 -2.74
CA LYS A 284 30.03 -6.63 -1.89
C LYS A 284 29.58 -5.45 -2.75
N VAL A 285 28.52 -4.77 -2.34
CA VAL A 285 27.95 -3.61 -3.02
C VAL A 285 27.44 -2.61 -1.97
N ALA A 286 27.25 -1.36 -2.36
CA ALA A 286 26.44 -0.42 -1.61
C ALA A 286 25.05 -0.36 -2.25
N HIS A 287 24.00 -0.24 -1.45
CA HIS A 287 22.61 -0.14 -1.92
C HIS A 287 21.98 1.14 -1.42
N TYR A 288 21.62 2.01 -2.34
CA TYR A 288 20.99 3.29 -2.03
C TYR A 288 19.51 3.28 -2.43
N ASP A 289 18.64 3.55 -1.47
CA ASP A 289 17.23 3.84 -1.66
C ASP A 289 16.85 5.03 -0.75
N GLU A 290 16.55 6.17 -1.35
CA GLU A 290 16.14 7.40 -0.65
C GLU A 290 15.01 7.17 0.38
N ARG A 291 14.12 6.21 0.12
CA ARG A 291 12.98 5.89 0.98
C ARG A 291 13.40 5.17 2.27
N VAL A 292 14.56 4.53 2.28
CA VAL A 292 15.10 3.79 3.43
C VAL A 292 16.05 4.68 4.23
N LEU A 293 17.02 5.29 3.56
CA LEU A 293 17.97 6.20 4.20
C LEU A 293 18.43 7.24 3.16
N ALA A 294 18.08 8.52 3.41
CA ALA A 294 18.31 9.58 2.43
C ALA A 294 19.77 10.01 2.29
N GLU A 295 20.55 9.95 3.38
CA GLU A 295 21.89 10.54 3.43
C GLU A 295 23.02 9.55 3.12
N HIS A 296 22.77 8.26 3.22
CA HIS A 296 23.77 7.22 3.04
C HIS A 296 23.20 5.97 2.38
N PRO A 297 23.97 5.27 1.53
CA PRO A 297 23.61 3.93 1.11
C PRO A 297 23.78 2.93 2.27
N LEU A 298 23.26 1.73 2.08
CA LEU A 298 23.46 0.60 2.96
C LEU A 298 24.60 -0.27 2.41
N ALA A 299 25.50 -0.74 3.26
CA ALA A 299 26.42 -1.80 2.93
C ALA A 299 25.62 -3.09 2.70
N ALA A 300 25.84 -3.74 1.58
CA ALA A 300 25.04 -4.86 1.13
C ALA A 300 25.89 -5.91 0.40
N VAL A 301 25.31 -7.11 0.25
CA VAL A 301 25.85 -8.17 -0.61
C VAL A 301 24.83 -8.48 -1.70
N ARG A 302 25.27 -8.48 -2.95
CA ARG A 302 24.50 -9.05 -4.05
C ARG A 302 24.76 -10.55 -4.11
N LEU A 303 23.82 -11.32 -3.59
CA LEU A 303 23.82 -12.79 -3.62
C LEU A 303 23.13 -13.26 -4.88
N VAL A 304 23.76 -14.18 -5.62
CA VAL A 304 23.12 -14.93 -6.71
C VAL A 304 22.88 -16.36 -6.22
N ASN A 305 21.67 -16.85 -6.38
CA ASN A 305 21.35 -18.23 -6.02
C ASN A 305 21.73 -19.18 -7.16
N ASP A 306 22.94 -19.65 -7.16
CA ASP A 306 23.49 -20.66 -8.06
C ASP A 306 23.51 -22.07 -7.43
N THR A 307 22.88 -22.24 -6.25
CA THR A 307 22.85 -23.51 -5.50
C THR A 307 22.01 -24.61 -6.15
N GLY A 308 21.15 -24.27 -7.10
CA GLY A 308 20.13 -25.18 -7.64
C GLY A 308 18.94 -25.42 -6.70
N LEU A 309 18.99 -24.95 -5.46
CA LEU A 309 17.94 -25.07 -4.45
C LEU A 309 17.09 -23.80 -4.38
N HIS A 310 15.84 -23.92 -3.99
CA HIS A 310 15.04 -22.76 -3.60
C HIS A 310 15.44 -22.33 -2.18
N LEU A 311 16.05 -21.17 -2.01
CA LEU A 311 16.40 -20.66 -0.69
C LEU A 311 15.15 -20.01 -0.05
N ALA A 312 14.66 -20.58 1.03
CA ALA A 312 13.53 -20.04 1.77
C ALA A 312 13.90 -18.74 2.47
N GLY A 313 12.95 -17.81 2.57
CA GLY A 313 13.17 -16.52 3.23
C GLY A 313 13.54 -16.69 4.71
N GLY A 314 14.51 -15.89 5.16
CA GLY A 314 14.99 -15.97 6.54
C GLY A 314 16.04 -14.91 6.87
N THR A 315 16.57 -14.98 8.08
CA THR A 315 17.65 -14.09 8.52
C THR A 315 19.00 -14.56 8.00
N VAL A 316 19.82 -13.63 7.54
CA VAL A 316 21.18 -13.89 7.05
C VAL A 316 22.17 -13.11 7.92
N THR A 317 23.05 -13.83 8.60
CA THR A 317 24.17 -13.21 9.29
C THR A 317 25.35 -13.14 8.32
N VAL A 318 25.84 -11.93 8.08
CA VAL A 318 26.93 -11.66 7.12
C VAL A 318 28.23 -11.52 7.88
N TYR A 319 29.25 -12.21 7.38
CA TYR A 319 30.63 -12.11 7.82
C TYR A 319 31.53 -11.73 6.64
N ASP A 320 32.56 -10.96 6.92
CA ASP A 320 33.61 -10.65 5.96
C ASP A 320 35.00 -10.94 6.58
N ALA A 321 36.09 -10.52 5.92
CA ALA A 321 37.44 -10.71 6.41
C ALA A 321 37.70 -10.09 7.80
N ASN A 322 36.91 -9.10 8.23
CA ASN A 322 37.00 -8.43 9.52
C ASN A 322 36.12 -9.07 10.61
N GLY A 323 35.35 -10.10 10.28
CA GLY A 323 34.46 -10.80 11.20
C GLY A 323 33.00 -10.52 10.94
N PHE A 324 32.20 -10.31 12.01
CA PHE A 324 30.78 -10.04 11.91
C PHE A 324 30.52 -8.68 11.27
N ALA A 325 29.87 -8.66 10.10
CA ALA A 325 29.55 -7.46 9.34
C ALA A 325 28.13 -6.92 9.61
N GLY A 326 27.16 -7.80 9.92
CA GLY A 326 25.78 -7.41 10.22
C GLY A 326 24.77 -8.51 9.94
N ASN A 327 23.49 -8.16 10.09
CA ASN A 327 22.38 -9.05 9.78
C ASN A 327 21.52 -8.47 8.67
N ALA A 328 21.10 -9.32 7.75
CA ALA A 328 20.18 -8.99 6.66
C ALA A 328 18.93 -9.87 6.73
N LEU A 329 17.88 -9.43 6.08
CA LEU A 329 16.68 -10.22 5.84
C LEU A 329 16.63 -10.62 4.36
N MET A 330 16.53 -11.92 4.10
CA MET A 330 16.39 -12.47 2.76
C MET A 330 14.95 -12.92 2.53
N ALA A 331 14.36 -12.48 1.44
CA ALA A 331 13.12 -13.07 0.92
C ALA A 331 13.43 -14.39 0.20
N ASP A 332 12.41 -15.16 -0.17
CA ASP A 332 12.57 -16.36 -0.99
C ASP A 332 13.38 -16.09 -2.27
N VAL A 333 14.34 -16.96 -2.57
CA VAL A 333 15.20 -16.83 -3.75
C VAL A 333 15.19 -18.14 -4.55
N VAL A 334 14.57 -18.08 -5.73
CA VAL A 334 14.59 -19.23 -6.64
C VAL A 334 15.95 -19.39 -7.33
N PRO A 335 16.31 -20.59 -7.81
CA PRO A 335 17.57 -20.79 -8.53
C PRO A 335 17.72 -19.84 -9.72
N GLY A 336 18.89 -19.22 -9.85
CA GLY A 336 19.24 -18.24 -10.89
C GLY A 336 18.86 -16.80 -10.55
N ASP A 337 18.06 -16.55 -9.51
CA ASP A 337 17.72 -15.21 -9.07
C ASP A 337 18.85 -14.57 -8.23
N ALA A 338 18.87 -13.23 -8.24
CA ALA A 338 19.75 -12.45 -7.39
C ALA A 338 18.97 -11.62 -6.37
N ARG A 339 19.54 -11.44 -5.18
CA ARG A 339 19.01 -10.55 -4.12
C ARG A 339 20.11 -9.66 -3.58
N VAL A 340 19.71 -8.44 -3.21
CA VAL A 340 20.58 -7.51 -2.50
C VAL A 340 20.25 -7.59 -1.02
N LEU A 341 21.22 -8.00 -0.22
CA LEU A 341 21.09 -8.23 1.22
C LEU A 341 21.81 -7.09 1.95
N ALA A 342 21.06 -6.08 2.33
CA ALA A 342 21.59 -4.94 3.10
C ALA A 342 21.73 -5.34 4.58
N TYR A 343 22.91 -5.07 5.17
CA TYR A 343 23.25 -5.53 6.52
C TYR A 343 23.78 -4.42 7.45
N ALA A 344 24.20 -3.28 6.92
CA ALA A 344 24.70 -2.15 7.71
C ALA A 344 24.52 -0.82 6.95
N VAL A 345 24.80 0.31 7.60
CA VAL A 345 24.87 1.62 6.94
C VAL A 345 26.29 1.83 6.41
N ASP A 346 26.41 2.25 5.15
CA ASP A 346 27.69 2.60 4.55
C ASP A 346 27.98 4.10 4.75
N LEU A 347 28.73 4.43 5.79
CA LEU A 347 29.10 5.82 6.12
C LEU A 347 30.22 6.38 5.22
N GLU A 348 30.84 5.55 4.38
CA GLU A 348 31.90 5.96 3.48
C GLU A 348 31.41 6.56 2.18
N VAL A 349 30.11 6.54 1.94
CA VAL A 349 29.46 7.22 0.83
C VAL A 349 28.35 8.11 1.38
N ALA A 350 28.39 9.40 1.03
CA ALA A 350 27.24 10.29 1.27
C ALA A 350 26.38 10.38 0.01
N ALA A 351 25.08 10.48 0.18
CA ALA A 351 24.11 10.59 -0.90
C ALA A 351 23.24 11.84 -0.72
N ASP A 352 22.89 12.45 -1.85
CA ASP A 352 21.95 13.58 -1.93
C ASP A 352 21.09 13.43 -3.19
N VAL A 353 19.81 13.79 -3.11
CA VAL A 353 18.86 13.63 -4.22
C VAL A 353 18.16 14.94 -4.53
N GLU A 354 18.30 15.37 -5.76
CA GLU A 354 17.49 16.44 -6.34
C GLU A 354 16.43 15.86 -7.28
N ALA A 355 15.18 16.26 -7.11
CA ALA A 355 14.10 15.90 -8.01
C ALA A 355 13.52 17.15 -8.68
N ALA A 356 13.45 17.14 -10.00
CA ALA A 356 12.85 18.20 -10.80
C ALA A 356 11.75 17.64 -11.71
N SER A 357 10.60 18.30 -11.72
CA SER A 357 9.51 18.00 -12.65
C SER A 357 9.38 19.13 -13.64
N GLN A 358 9.45 18.81 -14.93
CA GLN A 358 9.17 19.80 -15.96
C GLN A 358 7.64 19.91 -16.14
N PRO A 359 7.13 21.14 -16.45
CA PRO A 359 5.73 21.31 -16.79
C PRO A 359 5.31 20.38 -17.95
N GLU A 360 4.05 19.99 -17.94
CA GLU A 360 3.47 19.25 -19.07
C GLU A 360 3.60 20.07 -20.35
N ARG A 361 4.14 19.45 -21.40
CA ARG A 361 4.29 20.09 -22.69
C ARG A 361 3.56 19.30 -23.77
N VAL A 362 2.73 19.97 -24.54
CA VAL A 362 2.12 19.37 -25.72
C VAL A 362 3.21 19.27 -26.81
N VAL A 363 3.50 18.05 -27.27
CA VAL A 363 4.56 17.79 -28.26
C VAL A 363 4.03 17.52 -29.65
N ALA A 364 2.79 17.06 -29.75
CA ALA A 364 2.08 16.85 -30.98
C ALA A 364 0.59 17.10 -30.82
N ALA A 365 -0.06 17.57 -31.84
CA ALA A 365 -1.51 17.64 -31.93
C ALA A 365 -1.95 17.24 -33.32
N ARG A 366 -3.03 16.50 -33.41
CA ARG A 366 -3.64 16.08 -34.66
C ARG A 366 -5.15 16.11 -34.57
N LEU A 367 -5.78 16.33 -35.70
CA LEU A 367 -7.23 16.35 -35.80
C LEU A 367 -7.74 14.97 -36.20
N VAL A 368 -8.60 14.37 -35.34
CA VAL A 368 -9.21 13.08 -35.58
C VAL A 368 -10.71 13.16 -35.28
N ARG A 369 -11.54 13.03 -36.31
CA ARG A 369 -13.01 13.03 -36.19
C ARG A 369 -13.58 14.22 -35.40
N GLY A 370 -13.10 15.43 -35.67
CA GLY A 370 -13.56 16.64 -34.96
C GLY A 370 -13.04 16.81 -33.53
N LEU A 371 -12.21 15.88 -33.06
CA LEU A 371 -11.48 15.97 -31.80
C LEU A 371 -10.03 16.37 -32.06
N LEU A 372 -9.51 17.28 -31.27
CA LEU A 372 -8.09 17.56 -31.22
C LEU A 372 -7.45 16.55 -30.26
N GLU A 373 -6.73 15.57 -30.83
CA GLU A 373 -5.88 14.67 -30.07
C GLU A 373 -4.53 15.32 -29.84
N THR A 374 -4.18 15.51 -28.59
CA THR A 374 -2.89 16.07 -28.17
C THR A 374 -2.04 15.01 -27.49
N GLU A 375 -0.76 14.95 -27.85
CA GLU A 375 0.23 14.18 -27.11
C GLU A 375 0.94 15.11 -26.13
N VAL A 376 0.75 14.82 -24.84
CA VAL A 376 1.30 15.60 -23.74
C VAL A 376 2.47 14.82 -23.15
N ARG A 377 3.64 15.44 -23.16
CA ARG A 377 4.86 14.90 -22.59
C ARG A 377 5.11 15.53 -21.23
N GLN A 378 5.37 14.66 -20.26
CA GLN A 378 5.82 15.07 -18.94
C GLN A 378 7.16 14.40 -18.64
N ARG A 379 8.12 15.17 -18.16
CA ARG A 379 9.48 14.71 -17.86
C ARG A 379 9.79 14.93 -16.39
N LEU A 380 10.28 13.87 -15.76
CA LEU A 380 10.81 13.88 -14.40
C LEU A 380 12.31 13.65 -14.47
N THR A 381 13.09 14.49 -13.85
CA THR A 381 14.54 14.31 -13.70
C THR A 381 14.85 14.09 -12.23
N ARG A 382 15.59 13.01 -11.94
CA ARG A 382 16.16 12.77 -10.63
C ARG A 382 17.68 12.73 -10.75
N THR A 383 18.36 13.55 -9.97
CA THR A 383 19.80 13.57 -9.88
C THR A 383 20.21 13.03 -8.52
N VAL A 384 20.81 11.85 -8.53
CA VAL A 384 21.37 11.23 -7.32
C VAL A 384 22.87 11.52 -7.30
N ARG A 385 23.30 12.30 -6.34
CA ARG A 385 24.70 12.68 -6.14
C ARG A 385 25.30 11.80 -5.06
N LEU A 386 26.34 11.05 -5.41
CA LEU A 386 27.09 10.17 -4.52
C LEU A 386 28.47 10.77 -4.28
N THR A 387 28.84 10.93 -3.04
CA THR A 387 30.14 11.51 -2.65
C THR A 387 30.92 10.47 -1.84
N PRO A 388 31.93 9.81 -2.44
CA PRO A 388 32.78 8.86 -1.72
C PRO A 388 33.67 9.61 -0.72
N ARG A 389 33.90 9.01 0.45
CA ARG A 389 34.82 9.46 1.49
C ARG A 389 36.10 8.61 1.55
N THR A 390 36.18 7.60 0.72
CA THR A 390 37.30 6.67 0.55
C THR A 390 37.78 6.69 -0.89
N GLU A 391 39.01 6.25 -1.14
CA GLU A 391 39.57 6.09 -2.48
C GLU A 391 39.28 4.70 -3.07
N GLU A 392 38.70 3.79 -2.29
CA GLU A 392 38.37 2.45 -2.75
C GLU A 392 37.26 2.47 -3.82
N GLU A 393 37.40 1.58 -4.80
CA GLU A 393 36.37 1.35 -5.81
C GLU A 393 35.12 0.78 -5.15
N ARG A 394 33.97 1.38 -5.47
CA ARG A 394 32.67 0.93 -4.94
C ARG A 394 31.61 0.88 -5.99
N LEU A 395 30.92 -0.24 -6.05
CA LEU A 395 29.70 -0.39 -6.82
C LEU A 395 28.50 -0.01 -5.94
N VAL A 396 27.80 1.05 -6.34
CA VAL A 396 26.55 1.50 -5.68
C VAL A 396 25.37 1.14 -6.58
N LEU A 397 24.43 0.36 -6.04
CA LEU A 397 23.15 0.09 -6.66
C LEU A 397 22.14 1.13 -6.16
N VAL A 398 21.62 1.95 -7.07
CA VAL A 398 20.73 3.07 -6.77
C VAL A 398 19.31 2.71 -7.19
N ASP A 399 18.40 2.61 -6.24
CA ASP A 399 16.99 2.35 -6.48
C ASP A 399 16.23 3.67 -6.62
N VAL A 400 15.69 3.92 -7.80
CA VAL A 400 14.80 5.04 -8.08
C VAL A 400 13.36 4.55 -8.12
N PRO A 401 12.44 5.10 -7.33
CA PRO A 401 11.05 4.67 -7.32
C PRO A 401 10.41 4.68 -8.71
N ARG A 402 9.69 3.63 -9.06
CA ARG A 402 8.95 3.57 -10.32
C ARG A 402 7.80 4.55 -10.32
N ALA A 403 7.73 5.40 -11.33
CA ALA A 403 6.59 6.26 -11.59
C ALA A 403 5.66 5.60 -12.61
N SER A 404 4.39 5.42 -12.26
CA SER A 404 3.42 4.73 -13.13
C SER A 404 3.26 5.44 -14.47
N GLY A 405 3.43 4.70 -15.57
CA GLY A 405 3.31 5.20 -16.93
C GLY A 405 4.51 6.01 -17.42
N TYR A 406 5.61 6.08 -16.65
CA TYR A 406 6.86 6.68 -17.09
C TYR A 406 7.84 5.62 -17.60
N GLU A 407 8.58 5.98 -18.65
CA GLU A 407 9.65 5.19 -19.23
C GLU A 407 11.00 5.87 -18.97
N VAL A 408 12.07 5.09 -18.89
CA VAL A 408 13.44 5.62 -18.72
C VAL A 408 13.93 6.12 -20.07
N VAL A 409 14.33 7.39 -20.13
CA VAL A 409 14.95 8.00 -21.32
C VAL A 409 16.47 8.04 -21.19
N SER A 410 16.96 8.24 -19.97
CA SER A 410 18.39 8.32 -19.65
C SER A 410 18.58 7.87 -18.18
N PRO A 411 19.74 7.28 -17.81
CA PRO A 411 20.89 6.94 -18.67
C PRO A 411 20.74 5.59 -19.39
N GLU A 412 21.64 5.34 -20.33
CA GLU A 412 21.84 4.02 -20.93
C GLU A 412 23.11 3.37 -20.34
N PRO A 413 23.16 2.02 -20.27
CA PRO A 413 22.14 1.04 -20.64
C PRO A 413 20.92 1.07 -19.71
N ALA A 414 19.82 0.43 -20.14
CA ALA A 414 18.60 0.37 -19.33
C ALA A 414 18.86 -0.23 -17.95
N PRO A 415 18.21 0.28 -16.88
CA PRO A 415 18.37 -0.22 -15.51
C PRO A 415 17.73 -1.61 -15.33
N LEU A 416 18.10 -2.28 -14.24
CA LEU A 416 17.36 -3.45 -13.78
C LEU A 416 16.00 -2.99 -13.21
N VAL A 417 14.95 -3.72 -13.57
CA VAL A 417 13.60 -3.42 -13.10
C VAL A 417 13.24 -4.33 -11.95
N THR A 418 12.94 -3.75 -10.80
CA THR A 418 12.36 -4.45 -9.65
C THR A 418 10.86 -4.16 -9.55
N PRO A 419 10.08 -4.87 -8.72
CA PRO A 419 8.66 -4.56 -8.54
C PRO A 419 8.40 -3.10 -8.18
N ASP A 420 9.25 -2.47 -7.34
CA ASP A 420 9.02 -1.17 -6.74
C ASP A 420 9.96 -0.06 -7.22
N ALA A 421 11.06 -0.43 -7.92
CA ALA A 421 12.09 0.51 -8.31
C ALA A 421 12.74 0.17 -9.65
N LEU A 422 13.41 1.16 -10.20
CA LEU A 422 14.39 1.06 -11.27
C LEU A 422 15.77 1.08 -10.62
N ARG A 423 16.55 0.01 -10.76
CA ARG A 423 17.86 -0.14 -10.14
C ARG A 423 18.96 0.18 -11.12
N PHE A 424 19.68 1.24 -10.84
CA PHE A 424 20.84 1.70 -11.58
C PHE A 424 22.12 1.30 -10.86
N ALA A 425 23.22 1.15 -11.60
CA ALA A 425 24.52 0.85 -11.04
C ALA A 425 25.51 1.98 -11.35
N VAL A 426 26.17 2.47 -10.30
CA VAL A 426 27.17 3.51 -10.34
C VAL A 426 28.47 2.97 -9.76
N VAL A 427 29.58 3.09 -10.48
CA VAL A 427 30.90 2.74 -9.97
C VAL A 427 31.61 4.03 -9.55
N LEU A 428 31.88 4.14 -8.27
CA LEU A 428 32.66 5.22 -7.67
C LEU A 428 34.12 4.85 -7.64
N ASN A 429 35.00 5.82 -7.81
CA ASN A 429 36.45 5.66 -7.85
C ASN A 429 36.90 4.57 -8.86
N ALA A 430 36.21 4.54 -10.01
CA ALA A 430 36.41 3.52 -11.02
C ALA A 430 37.88 3.48 -11.50
N GLY A 431 38.56 2.36 -11.29
CA GLY A 431 39.84 2.06 -11.89
C GLY A 431 39.73 1.63 -13.36
N ALA A 432 40.86 1.45 -14.02
CA ALA A 432 40.90 1.01 -15.44
C ALA A 432 40.27 -0.39 -15.63
N ASP A 433 40.37 -1.24 -14.61
CA ASP A 433 39.88 -2.63 -14.62
C ASP A 433 38.58 -2.83 -13.86
N ALA A 434 37.89 -1.74 -13.48
CA ALA A 434 36.64 -1.77 -12.74
C ALA A 434 35.57 -2.65 -13.42
N ARG A 435 35.19 -3.75 -12.77
CA ARG A 435 34.20 -4.71 -13.28
C ARG A 435 33.01 -4.77 -12.35
N ALA A 436 31.82 -4.64 -12.94
CA ALA A 436 30.60 -4.96 -12.22
C ALA A 436 30.37 -6.48 -12.23
N PRO A 437 29.67 -7.01 -11.21
CA PRO A 437 29.20 -8.39 -11.21
C PRO A 437 28.40 -8.72 -12.46
N GLU A 438 28.43 -9.98 -12.88
CA GLU A 438 27.69 -10.45 -14.06
C GLU A 438 26.19 -10.11 -13.96
N GLY A 439 25.64 -9.63 -15.07
CA GLY A 439 24.22 -9.25 -15.17
C GLY A 439 23.88 -7.90 -14.51
N VAL A 440 24.85 -7.08 -14.11
CA VAL A 440 24.62 -5.72 -13.60
C VAL A 440 25.05 -4.70 -14.66
N PRO A 441 24.09 -4.04 -15.36
CA PRO A 441 24.40 -2.98 -16.31
C PRO A 441 24.86 -1.73 -15.53
N VAL A 442 26.04 -1.19 -15.88
CA VAL A 442 26.59 0.02 -15.25
C VAL A 442 26.20 1.23 -16.06
N GLN A 443 25.46 2.15 -15.46
CA GLN A 443 25.01 3.39 -16.09
C GLN A 443 26.01 4.53 -15.93
N GLN A 444 26.75 4.57 -14.83
CA GLN A 444 27.68 5.66 -14.55
C GLN A 444 28.99 5.13 -13.96
N ARG A 445 30.10 5.71 -14.41
CA ARG A 445 31.43 5.48 -13.83
C ARG A 445 32.08 6.83 -13.53
N CYS A 446 32.54 7.02 -12.33
CA CYS A 446 33.24 8.22 -11.91
C CYS A 446 34.65 7.86 -11.45
N ALA A 447 35.66 8.56 -11.98
CA ALA A 447 37.05 8.29 -11.67
C ALA A 447 37.42 8.70 -10.24
N ALA A 448 38.47 8.13 -9.70
CA ALA A 448 39.02 8.56 -8.44
C ALA A 448 39.46 10.03 -8.52
N GLY A 449 39.07 10.84 -7.56
CA GLY A 449 39.37 12.27 -7.52
C GLY A 449 38.28 13.21 -8.09
N ASP A 450 37.23 12.69 -8.70
CA ASP A 450 36.10 13.50 -9.21
C ASP A 450 35.25 14.17 -8.08
N GLY A 451 35.55 13.83 -6.83
CA GLY A 451 34.91 14.37 -5.62
C GLY A 451 33.47 13.91 -5.41
N SER A 452 32.60 14.03 -6.41
CA SER A 452 31.23 13.52 -6.37
C SER A 452 30.78 12.99 -7.72
N CYS A 453 29.95 11.96 -7.70
CA CYS A 453 29.39 11.31 -8.87
C CYS A 453 27.90 11.59 -8.95
N ALA A 454 27.43 12.16 -10.07
CA ALA A 454 26.02 12.46 -10.27
C ALA A 454 25.40 11.48 -11.28
N LEU A 455 24.42 10.71 -10.84
CA LEU A 455 23.56 9.90 -11.70
C LEU A 455 22.31 10.71 -12.03
N GLU A 456 22.15 11.11 -13.29
CA GLU A 456 20.95 11.81 -13.77
C GLU A 456 19.99 10.80 -14.42
N VAL A 457 18.83 10.60 -13.80
CA VAL A 457 17.78 9.72 -14.30
C VAL A 457 16.65 10.58 -14.87
N VAL A 458 16.40 10.42 -16.17
CA VAL A 458 15.31 11.10 -16.86
C VAL A 458 14.21 10.10 -17.18
N LEU A 459 13.04 10.37 -16.63
CA LEU A 459 11.82 9.60 -16.86
C LEU A 459 10.84 10.42 -17.68
N GLU A 460 10.19 9.81 -18.66
CA GLU A 460 9.25 10.48 -19.54
C GLU A 460 7.94 9.71 -19.62
N ARG A 461 6.84 10.45 -19.58
CA ARG A 461 5.50 9.93 -19.83
C ARG A 461 4.85 10.70 -20.97
N VAL A 462 4.34 9.97 -21.93
CA VAL A 462 3.54 10.54 -23.01
C VAL A 462 2.09 10.09 -22.82
N THR A 463 1.19 11.04 -22.66
CA THR A 463 -0.25 10.80 -22.53
C THR A 463 -0.99 11.41 -23.70
N ARG A 464 -2.02 10.72 -24.20
CA ARG A 464 -2.92 11.26 -25.21
C ARG A 464 -4.17 11.80 -24.55
N ARG A 465 -4.53 13.03 -24.92
CA ARG A 465 -5.78 13.68 -24.50
C ARG A 465 -6.56 14.06 -25.73
N SER A 466 -7.87 13.85 -25.70
CA SER A 466 -8.76 14.27 -26.79
C SER A 466 -9.69 15.35 -26.25
N VAL A 467 -9.76 16.47 -26.95
CA VAL A 467 -10.61 17.59 -26.60
C VAL A 467 -11.45 17.95 -27.84
N SER A 468 -12.75 18.23 -27.64
CA SER A 468 -13.61 18.72 -28.70
C SER A 468 -13.16 20.12 -29.14
N LEU A 469 -13.07 20.35 -30.45
CA LEU A 469 -12.71 21.67 -30.98
C LEU A 469 -13.70 22.77 -30.60
N ILE A 470 -14.94 22.42 -30.36
CA ILE A 470 -16.01 23.38 -29.97
C ILE A 470 -15.76 23.90 -28.55
N ASP A 471 -15.17 23.06 -27.69
CA ASP A 471 -14.98 23.37 -26.27
C ASP A 471 -13.64 24.06 -25.99
N LEU A 472 -12.75 24.19 -27.00
CA LEU A 472 -11.48 24.87 -26.85
C LEU A 472 -11.67 26.38 -26.88
N ALA A 473 -11.14 27.08 -25.87
CA ALA A 473 -11.14 28.53 -25.87
C ALA A 473 -10.16 29.10 -26.91
N PRO A 474 -10.45 30.27 -27.52
CA PRO A 474 -9.62 30.86 -28.58
C PRO A 474 -8.17 31.16 -28.18
N ASP A 475 -7.93 31.48 -26.92
CA ASP A 475 -6.60 31.69 -26.35
C ASP A 475 -5.78 30.40 -26.24
N VAL A 476 -6.44 29.29 -25.91
CA VAL A 476 -5.81 27.95 -25.90
C VAL A 476 -5.45 27.51 -27.32
N ILE A 477 -6.34 27.76 -28.31
CA ILE A 477 -6.08 27.48 -29.70
C ILE A 477 -4.86 28.29 -30.22
N ALA A 478 -4.75 29.58 -29.80
CA ALA A 478 -3.62 30.42 -30.19
C ALA A 478 -2.28 29.85 -29.70
N VAL A 479 -2.22 29.34 -28.46
CA VAL A 479 -1.01 28.67 -27.93
C VAL A 479 -0.64 27.44 -28.75
N TYR A 480 -1.61 26.62 -29.18
CA TYR A 480 -1.32 25.46 -30.04
C TYR A 480 -0.81 25.86 -31.44
N LEU A 481 -1.29 26.97 -31.98
CA LEU A 481 -0.84 27.48 -33.27
C LEU A 481 0.59 28.05 -33.26
N GLU A 482 1.03 28.58 -32.10
CA GLU A 482 2.37 29.16 -31.94
C GLU A 482 3.43 28.10 -31.58
N ASP A 483 3.12 27.20 -30.65
CA ASP A 483 4.12 26.32 -30.01
C ASP A 483 4.27 24.94 -30.66
N LEU A 484 3.33 24.51 -31.52
CA LEU A 484 3.30 23.15 -32.05
C LEU A 484 3.63 23.07 -33.56
N ARG A 485 4.34 21.98 -33.90
CA ARG A 485 4.45 21.56 -35.31
C ARG A 485 3.15 20.83 -35.69
N LEU A 486 2.20 21.61 -36.21
CA LEU A 486 0.93 21.10 -36.70
C LEU A 486 1.06 20.81 -38.22
N ASP A 487 0.35 19.77 -38.68
CA ASP A 487 0.12 19.62 -40.12
C ASP A 487 -0.78 20.76 -40.64
N ASP A 488 -0.71 21.03 -41.95
CA ASP A 488 -1.41 22.17 -42.56
C ASP A 488 -2.93 22.06 -42.40
N ARG A 489 -3.49 20.84 -42.42
CA ARG A 489 -4.93 20.60 -42.25
C ARG A 489 -5.36 20.95 -40.82
N THR A 490 -4.64 20.46 -39.83
CA THR A 490 -4.93 20.75 -38.40
C THR A 490 -4.76 22.24 -38.12
N ARG A 491 -3.71 22.87 -38.66
CA ARG A 491 -3.47 24.31 -38.50
C ARG A 491 -4.61 25.14 -39.11
N GLY A 492 -5.02 24.85 -40.34
CA GLY A 492 -6.11 25.55 -41.00
C GLY A 492 -7.43 25.39 -40.24
N ALA A 493 -7.76 24.20 -39.81
CA ALA A 493 -8.97 23.93 -39.03
C ALA A 493 -8.99 24.70 -37.70
N LEU A 494 -7.88 24.73 -36.96
CA LEU A 494 -7.78 25.49 -35.71
C LEU A 494 -7.93 27.01 -35.92
N GLN A 495 -7.34 27.54 -37.02
CA GLN A 495 -7.49 28.96 -37.38
C GLN A 495 -8.95 29.31 -37.67
N GLU A 496 -9.65 28.48 -38.43
CA GLU A 496 -11.05 28.68 -38.81
C GLU A 496 -11.99 28.57 -37.61
N VAL A 497 -11.80 27.56 -36.75
CA VAL A 497 -12.53 27.43 -35.49
C VAL A 497 -12.32 28.64 -34.59
N MET A 498 -11.09 29.11 -34.43
CA MET A 498 -10.78 30.29 -33.64
C MET A 498 -11.43 31.55 -34.20
N ALA A 499 -11.48 31.70 -35.55
CA ALA A 499 -12.14 32.84 -36.19
C ALA A 499 -13.64 32.84 -35.95
N LEU A 500 -14.31 31.70 -36.13
CA LEU A 500 -15.75 31.55 -35.86
C LEU A 500 -16.11 31.76 -34.40
N GLN A 501 -15.28 31.26 -33.48
CA GLN A 501 -15.51 31.47 -32.03
C GLN A 501 -15.36 32.95 -31.63
N ARG A 502 -14.36 33.66 -32.19
CA ARG A 502 -14.22 35.11 -31.96
C ARG A 502 -15.39 35.91 -32.51
N GLU A 503 -15.85 35.58 -33.76
CA GLU A 503 -17.05 36.17 -34.35
C GLU A 503 -18.27 35.94 -33.47
N ALA A 504 -18.51 34.69 -33.00
CA ALA A 504 -19.62 34.36 -32.12
C ALA A 504 -19.55 35.10 -30.78
N ALA A 505 -18.35 35.27 -30.21
CA ALA A 505 -18.16 36.02 -28.97
C ALA A 505 -18.46 37.50 -29.14
N GLY A 506 -18.01 38.12 -30.25
CA GLY A 506 -18.32 39.51 -30.59
C GLY A 506 -19.81 39.75 -30.79
N LEU A 507 -20.48 38.90 -31.59
CA LEU A 507 -21.93 38.99 -31.79
C LEU A 507 -22.74 38.81 -30.52
N ARG A 508 -22.30 37.95 -29.60
CA ARG A 508 -22.96 37.80 -28.28
C ARG A 508 -22.76 39.03 -27.39
N ALA A 509 -21.58 39.66 -27.43
CA ALA A 509 -21.33 40.88 -26.70
C ALA A 509 -22.20 42.05 -27.21
N ASP A 510 -22.32 42.16 -28.55
CA ASP A 510 -23.18 43.16 -29.16
C ASP A 510 -24.66 42.92 -28.83
N LEU A 511 -25.11 41.65 -28.88
CA LEU A 511 -26.47 41.29 -28.48
C LEU A 511 -26.73 41.65 -27.02
N ALA A 512 -25.86 41.30 -26.11
CA ALA A 512 -25.99 41.65 -24.68
C ALA A 512 -26.06 43.17 -24.44
N ALA A 513 -25.24 43.95 -25.20
CA ALA A 513 -25.28 45.41 -25.11
C ALA A 513 -26.63 45.99 -25.60
N ARG A 514 -27.20 45.44 -26.67
CA ARG A 514 -28.53 45.86 -27.16
C ARG A 514 -29.66 45.48 -26.20
N GLU A 515 -29.63 44.25 -25.66
CA GLU A 515 -30.57 43.79 -24.66
C GLU A 515 -30.51 44.64 -23.36
N ALA A 516 -29.30 44.99 -22.90
CA ALA A 516 -29.11 45.91 -21.78
C ALA A 516 -29.72 47.30 -22.05
N ARG A 517 -29.54 47.83 -23.29
CA ARG A 517 -30.11 49.12 -23.68
C ARG A 517 -31.63 49.07 -23.68
N VAL A 518 -32.26 47.99 -24.14
CA VAL A 518 -33.71 47.79 -24.05
C VAL A 518 -34.19 47.84 -22.60
N GLN A 519 -33.46 47.21 -21.67
CA GLN A 519 -33.82 47.26 -20.24
C GLN A 519 -33.69 48.66 -19.64
N GLU A 520 -32.64 49.42 -20.03
CA GLU A 520 -32.49 50.80 -19.61
C GLU A 520 -33.65 51.69 -20.07
N ILE A 521 -34.05 51.58 -21.34
CA ILE A 521 -35.18 52.32 -21.90
C ILE A 521 -36.47 51.94 -21.20
N ALA A 522 -36.72 50.66 -20.96
CA ALA A 522 -37.91 50.18 -20.26
C ALA A 522 -38.01 50.75 -18.84
N ALA A 523 -36.89 50.74 -18.10
CA ALA A 523 -36.86 51.32 -16.76
C ALA A 523 -37.08 52.84 -16.78
N ASP A 524 -36.53 53.56 -17.79
CA ASP A 524 -36.74 55.01 -17.94
C ASP A 524 -38.18 55.35 -18.31
N GLN A 525 -38.80 54.57 -19.20
CA GLN A 525 -40.20 54.68 -19.54
C GLN A 525 -41.12 54.49 -18.32
N GLU A 526 -40.86 53.51 -17.47
CA GLU A 526 -41.59 53.30 -16.23
C GLU A 526 -41.51 54.52 -15.30
N ARG A 527 -40.32 55.05 -15.13
CA ARG A 527 -40.06 56.30 -14.39
C ARG A 527 -40.84 57.48 -14.98
N ILE A 528 -40.79 57.64 -16.31
CA ILE A 528 -41.51 58.72 -17.00
C ILE A 528 -43.03 58.57 -16.83
N ARG A 529 -43.57 57.36 -17.00
CA ARG A 529 -45.01 57.09 -16.82
C ARG A 529 -45.47 57.37 -15.38
N ALA A 530 -44.64 57.03 -14.38
CA ALA A 530 -44.94 57.33 -12.97
C ALA A 530 -44.97 58.85 -12.71
N ASN A 531 -44.03 59.58 -13.29
CA ASN A 531 -44.02 61.06 -13.17
C ASN A 531 -45.22 61.71 -13.88
N MET A 532 -45.59 61.23 -15.07
CA MET A 532 -46.72 61.74 -15.83
C MET A 532 -48.08 61.54 -15.12
N ALA A 533 -48.23 60.52 -14.28
CA ALA A 533 -49.44 60.25 -13.53
C ALA A 533 -49.81 61.38 -12.57
N SER A 534 -48.86 62.23 -12.14
CA SER A 534 -49.05 63.37 -11.24
C SER A 534 -49.12 64.73 -11.95
N LEU A 535 -49.02 64.77 -13.28
CA LEU A 535 -48.93 66.00 -14.06
C LEU A 535 -50.24 66.35 -14.78
N ASP A 536 -50.52 67.68 -14.94
CA ASP A 536 -51.58 68.17 -15.82
C ASP A 536 -51.23 67.86 -17.29
N ARG A 537 -52.17 67.30 -18.04
CA ARG A 537 -52.00 66.91 -19.45
C ARG A 537 -51.67 68.10 -20.37
N ASN A 538 -52.06 69.32 -19.99
CA ASN A 538 -51.81 70.54 -20.76
C ASN A 538 -50.44 71.16 -20.43
N SER A 539 -49.75 70.67 -19.42
CA SER A 539 -48.43 71.19 -19.01
C SER A 539 -47.37 70.99 -20.10
N SER A 540 -46.41 71.91 -20.16
CA SER A 540 -45.26 71.77 -21.07
C SER A 540 -44.39 70.58 -20.74
N LEU A 541 -44.33 70.19 -19.47
CA LEU A 541 -43.58 69.03 -19.00
C LEU A 541 -44.23 67.69 -19.45
N TYR A 542 -45.58 67.59 -19.39
CA TYR A 542 -46.30 66.43 -19.89
C TYR A 542 -46.05 66.23 -21.38
N ARG A 543 -46.15 67.29 -22.21
CA ARG A 543 -45.86 67.22 -23.66
C ARG A 543 -44.40 66.82 -23.94
N ARG A 544 -43.45 67.27 -23.15
CA ARG A 544 -42.05 66.84 -23.25
C ARG A 544 -41.89 65.36 -22.96
N TYR A 545 -42.53 64.83 -21.90
CA TYR A 545 -42.49 63.39 -21.60
C TYR A 545 -43.12 62.53 -22.68
N VAL A 546 -44.22 62.97 -23.30
CA VAL A 546 -44.82 62.28 -24.46
C VAL A 546 -43.81 62.23 -25.62
N SER A 547 -43.15 63.31 -25.96
CA SER A 547 -42.13 63.32 -27.02
C SER A 547 -40.92 62.42 -26.71
N VAL A 548 -40.51 62.33 -25.41
CA VAL A 548 -39.43 61.39 -25.02
C VAL A 548 -39.87 59.94 -25.14
N LEU A 549 -41.12 59.60 -24.72
CA LEU A 549 -41.65 58.27 -24.89
C LEU A 549 -41.76 57.86 -26.37
N GLU A 550 -42.24 58.77 -27.25
CA GLU A 550 -42.31 58.56 -28.69
C GLU A 550 -40.93 58.28 -29.30
N ALA A 551 -39.91 59.03 -28.89
CA ALA A 551 -38.53 58.79 -29.32
C ALA A 551 -37.96 57.45 -28.84
N GLN A 552 -38.26 57.11 -27.56
CA GLN A 552 -37.87 55.83 -26.97
C GLN A 552 -38.59 54.62 -27.60
N GLU A 553 -39.86 54.73 -27.99
CA GLU A 553 -40.55 53.68 -28.74
C GLU A 553 -39.87 53.43 -30.10
N GLY A 554 -39.54 54.52 -30.83
CA GLY A 554 -38.80 54.35 -32.09
C GLY A 554 -37.39 53.76 -31.91
N GLU A 555 -36.71 54.04 -30.77
CA GLU A 555 -35.41 53.41 -30.43
C GLU A 555 -35.60 51.91 -30.07
N LEU A 556 -36.69 51.57 -29.35
CA LEU A 556 -37.00 50.16 -29.03
C LEU A 556 -37.26 49.34 -30.28
N ASP A 557 -38.09 49.86 -31.22
CA ASP A 557 -38.38 49.17 -32.49
C ASP A 557 -37.07 48.88 -33.29
N ALA A 558 -36.16 49.86 -33.33
CA ALA A 558 -34.86 49.72 -33.96
C ALA A 558 -33.99 48.67 -33.27
N LEU A 559 -33.94 48.72 -31.91
CA LEU A 559 -33.16 47.75 -31.13
C LEU A 559 -33.70 46.33 -31.25
N GLU A 560 -35.03 46.16 -31.26
CA GLU A 560 -35.65 44.82 -31.48
C GLU A 560 -35.28 44.22 -32.86
N ALA A 561 -35.28 45.04 -33.93
CA ALA A 561 -34.83 44.61 -35.23
C ALA A 561 -33.34 44.25 -35.26
N GLU A 562 -32.51 45.03 -34.62
CA GLU A 562 -31.07 44.73 -34.45
C GLU A 562 -30.85 43.43 -33.64
N ILE A 563 -31.55 43.24 -32.52
CA ILE A 563 -31.49 42.05 -31.68
C ILE A 563 -31.90 40.81 -32.49
N ALA A 564 -33.00 40.89 -33.26
CA ALA A 564 -33.46 39.80 -34.11
C ALA A 564 -32.36 39.39 -35.14
N THR A 565 -31.76 40.40 -35.76
CA THR A 565 -30.65 40.20 -36.74
C THR A 565 -29.42 39.58 -36.09
N LEU A 566 -29.02 40.09 -34.91
CA LEU A 566 -27.89 39.56 -34.15
C LEU A 566 -28.12 38.12 -33.69
N ARG A 567 -29.30 37.80 -33.20
CA ARG A 567 -29.68 36.44 -32.81
C ARG A 567 -29.61 35.48 -33.99
N GLN A 568 -30.11 35.88 -35.16
CA GLN A 568 -30.00 35.07 -36.36
C GLN A 568 -28.52 34.84 -36.72
N ARG A 569 -27.71 35.89 -36.70
CA ARG A 569 -26.29 35.80 -37.04
C ARG A 569 -25.53 34.91 -36.05
N VAL A 570 -25.79 34.98 -34.75
CA VAL A 570 -25.21 34.08 -33.76
C VAL A 570 -25.55 32.64 -34.08
N GLN A 571 -26.80 32.33 -34.47
CA GLN A 571 -27.22 30.98 -34.85
C GLN A 571 -26.50 30.49 -36.13
N GLU A 572 -26.34 31.37 -37.13
CA GLU A 572 -25.62 31.06 -38.38
C GLU A 572 -24.17 30.70 -38.09
N VAL A 573 -23.44 31.50 -37.30
CA VAL A 573 -22.05 31.24 -36.94
C VAL A 573 -21.93 29.96 -36.08
N GLN A 574 -22.87 29.71 -35.19
CA GLN A 574 -22.89 28.47 -34.41
C GLN A 574 -23.11 27.22 -35.29
N ARG A 575 -24.00 27.27 -36.29
CA ARG A 575 -24.17 26.20 -37.26
C ARG A 575 -22.90 26.01 -38.09
N ALA A 576 -22.32 27.10 -38.57
CA ALA A 576 -21.06 27.03 -39.35
C ALA A 576 -19.94 26.35 -38.53
N LEU A 577 -19.84 26.65 -37.24
CA LEU A 577 -18.88 26.02 -36.33
C LEU A 577 -19.16 24.50 -36.17
N GLN A 578 -20.44 24.12 -36.01
CA GLN A 578 -20.83 22.71 -35.88
C GLN A 578 -20.59 21.93 -37.19
N ASP A 579 -20.94 22.55 -38.33
CA ASP A 579 -20.72 21.97 -39.67
C ASP A 579 -19.23 21.80 -39.98
N LEU A 580 -18.41 22.79 -39.65
CA LEU A 580 -16.96 22.70 -39.79
C LEU A 580 -16.40 21.52 -38.99
N VAL A 581 -16.76 21.40 -37.67
CA VAL A 581 -16.30 20.31 -36.83
C VAL A 581 -16.84 18.95 -37.33
N GLY A 582 -18.08 18.91 -37.85
CA GLY A 582 -18.66 17.72 -38.49
C GLY A 582 -17.91 17.27 -39.72
N THR A 583 -17.50 18.20 -40.61
CA THR A 583 -16.72 17.88 -41.82
C THR A 583 -15.29 17.43 -41.52
N LEU A 584 -14.72 17.93 -40.41
CA LEU A 584 -13.41 17.49 -39.94
C LEU A 584 -13.44 16.08 -39.31
N GLY A 585 -14.64 15.53 -39.10
CA GLY A 585 -14.89 14.22 -38.52
C GLY A 585 -14.92 13.06 -39.55
N GLY A 586 -14.85 13.34 -40.83
CA GLY A 586 -14.92 12.37 -41.94
C GLY A 586 -13.57 11.81 -42.38
#